data_9a35e496aa93aa400803e64fde0478de
#
_entry.id   9a35e496aa93aa400803e64fde0478de
#
_cell.length_a   1.000
_cell.length_b   1.000
_cell.length_c   1.000
_cell.angle_alpha   90.00
_cell.angle_beta   90.00
_cell.angle_gamma   90.00
#
_symmetry.space_group_name_H-M   'P 1'
#
loop_
_entity.id
_entity.type
_entity.pdbx_description
1 polymer ?
#
loop_
_entity_poly.entity_id
_entity_poly.type
_entity_poly.pdbx_seq_one_letter_code
_entity_poly.pdbx_strand_id
1 'polypeptide(L)'
;HHAVTGVRTGVRCPAQPRAPMFLRGKPLLIALALHLLVALLYWALIPLGMNWYRDHFGFTSHRDIGLGIAQFYLFWMFLCAQPLIAVLRPLSAKLSVLAIPLAFATWTLMHNHPLRLLYFTVGPGLLALAAIAISAWHASHNRLPATTDTADA
;
A
#
# COMPACT_ATOMS: atom_id res chain seq x y z
N HIS A 1 -48.65 25.50 -37.97
CA HIS A 1 -47.91 24.33 -37.48
C HIS A 1 -46.42 24.49 -37.88
N HIS A 2 -45.59 25.01 -36.98
CA HIS A 2 -44.14 25.05 -37.18
C HIS A 2 -43.53 23.91 -36.38
N ALA A 3 -43.03 22.90 -37.09
CA ALA A 3 -42.22 21.83 -36.51
C ALA A 3 -40.79 22.34 -36.31
N VAL A 4 -40.38 22.56 -35.04
CA VAL A 4 -39.03 22.89 -34.66
C VAL A 4 -38.27 21.57 -34.53
N THR A 5 -37.50 21.20 -35.55
CA THR A 5 -36.54 20.09 -35.52
C THR A 5 -35.30 20.50 -34.72
N GLY A 6 -35.31 20.13 -33.44
CA GLY A 6 -34.12 20.31 -32.56
C GLY A 6 -33.00 19.38 -32.94
N VAL A 7 -31.98 19.88 -33.64
CA VAL A 7 -30.73 19.21 -33.90
C VAL A 7 -29.95 19.11 -32.58
N ARG A 8 -30.00 17.95 -31.93
CA ARG A 8 -29.11 17.61 -30.81
C ARG A 8 -27.69 17.40 -31.37
N THR A 9 -26.87 18.43 -31.37
CA THR A 9 -25.42 18.29 -31.57
C THR A 9 -24.86 17.55 -30.35
N GLY A 10 -24.68 16.25 -30.50
CA GLY A 10 -24.02 15.41 -29.50
C GLY A 10 -22.55 15.87 -29.38
N VAL A 11 -22.25 16.69 -28.37
CA VAL A 11 -20.89 17.03 -27.99
C VAL A 11 -20.24 15.73 -27.51
N ARG A 12 -19.48 15.08 -28.38
CA ARG A 12 -18.59 13.98 -27.97
C ARG A 12 -17.54 14.55 -27.04
N CYS A 13 -17.70 14.34 -25.74
CA CYS A 13 -16.60 14.58 -24.79
C CYS A 13 -15.36 13.81 -25.29
N PRO A 14 -14.23 14.49 -25.55
CA PRO A 14 -13.00 13.80 -25.92
C PRO A 14 -12.68 12.77 -24.84
N ALA A 15 -12.43 11.53 -25.27
CA ALA A 15 -12.06 10.44 -24.37
C ALA A 15 -10.82 10.86 -23.59
N GLN A 16 -10.97 11.12 -22.30
CA GLN A 16 -9.90 11.57 -21.43
C GLN A 16 -8.81 10.48 -21.43
N PRO A 17 -7.56 10.78 -21.79
CA PRO A 17 -6.49 9.78 -21.85
C PRO A 17 -6.34 9.16 -20.45
N ARG A 18 -6.50 7.84 -20.38
CA ARG A 18 -6.34 7.09 -19.12
C ARG A 18 -4.93 7.32 -18.61
N ALA A 19 -4.81 7.89 -17.41
CA ALA A 19 -3.51 8.07 -16.77
C ALA A 19 -2.77 6.72 -16.66
N PRO A 20 -1.46 6.68 -16.93
CA PRO A 20 -0.68 5.45 -16.87
C PRO A 20 -0.80 4.80 -15.49
N MET A 21 -1.00 3.48 -15.47
CA MET A 21 -1.26 2.72 -14.24
C MET A 21 -0.03 2.62 -13.33
N PHE A 22 1.17 2.82 -13.88
CA PHE A 22 2.44 2.68 -13.17
C PHE A 22 3.17 4.00 -13.02
N LEU A 23 3.87 4.15 -11.89
CA LEU A 23 4.79 5.25 -11.64
C LEU A 23 6.06 5.06 -12.49
N ARG A 24 6.65 6.18 -12.96
CA ARG A 24 7.93 6.18 -13.70
C ARG A 24 8.83 7.33 -13.23
N GLY A 25 10.15 7.12 -13.32
CA GLY A 25 11.15 8.14 -13.03
C GLY A 25 11.40 8.37 -11.53
N LYS A 26 11.81 9.59 -11.17
CA LYS A 26 12.19 9.99 -9.81
C LYS A 26 11.14 9.63 -8.73
N PRO A 27 9.83 9.85 -8.92
CA PRO A 27 8.83 9.51 -7.91
C PRO A 27 8.74 8.00 -7.65
N LEU A 28 9.05 7.16 -8.64
CA LEU A 28 9.12 5.71 -8.44
C LEU A 28 10.29 5.34 -7.54
N LEU A 29 11.48 5.92 -7.74
CA LEU A 29 12.65 5.64 -6.92
C LEU A 29 12.42 6.02 -5.45
N ILE A 30 11.82 7.18 -5.21
CA ILE A 30 11.47 7.63 -3.86
C ILE A 30 10.44 6.69 -3.21
N ALA A 31 9.40 6.31 -3.97
CA ALA A 31 8.41 5.36 -3.48
C ALA A 31 9.05 4.00 -3.14
N LEU A 32 9.91 3.46 -4.02
CA LEU A 32 10.63 2.21 -3.77
C LEU A 32 11.53 2.30 -2.54
N ALA A 33 12.31 3.38 -2.40
CA ALA A 33 13.17 3.58 -1.24
C ALA A 33 12.36 3.62 0.06
N LEU A 34 11.22 4.34 0.06
CA LEU A 34 10.34 4.44 1.22
C LEU A 34 9.73 3.09 1.59
N HIS A 35 9.24 2.33 0.60
CA HIS A 35 8.65 1.02 0.83
C HIS A 35 9.70 -0.03 1.23
N LEU A 36 10.94 0.07 0.72
CA LEU A 36 12.06 -0.75 1.17
C LEU A 36 12.41 -0.45 2.64
N LEU A 37 12.42 0.84 3.02
CA LEU A 37 12.63 1.24 4.41
C LEU A 37 11.55 0.64 5.33
N VAL A 38 10.28 0.65 4.91
CA VAL A 38 9.19 0.02 5.66
C VAL A 38 9.40 -1.49 5.82
N ALA A 39 9.85 -2.17 4.78
CA ALA A 39 10.17 -3.61 4.83
C ALA A 39 11.32 -3.90 5.81
N LEU A 40 12.37 -3.08 5.82
CA LEU A 40 13.49 -3.18 6.76
C LEU A 40 13.07 -2.90 8.19
N LEU A 41 12.26 -1.87 8.41
CA LEU A 41 11.69 -1.57 9.74
C LEU A 41 10.82 -2.71 10.25
N TYR A 42 9.98 -3.27 9.39
CA TYR A 42 9.18 -4.44 9.75
C TYR A 42 10.05 -5.63 10.16
N TRP A 43 11.10 -5.91 9.38
CA TRP A 43 12.06 -6.98 9.70
C TRP A 43 12.74 -6.75 11.06
N ALA A 44 13.14 -5.53 11.37
CA ALA A 44 13.75 -5.18 12.65
C ALA A 44 12.77 -5.25 13.84
N LEU A 45 11.50 -4.90 13.61
CA LEU A 45 10.45 -4.91 14.66
C LEU A 45 10.01 -6.33 15.04
N ILE A 46 10.12 -7.31 14.13
CA ILE A 46 9.73 -8.71 14.41
C ILE A 46 10.43 -9.26 15.66
N PRO A 47 11.78 -9.30 15.74
CA PRO A 47 12.47 -9.84 16.91
C PRO A 47 12.22 -9.01 18.16
N LEU A 48 12.07 -7.69 18.04
CA LEU A 48 11.76 -6.81 19.17
C LEU A 48 10.40 -7.16 19.79
N GLY A 49 9.37 -7.31 18.99
CA GLY A 49 8.04 -7.69 19.47
C GLY A 49 7.99 -9.09 20.05
N MET A 50 8.71 -10.04 19.43
CA MET A 50 8.80 -11.40 19.94
C MET A 50 9.53 -11.48 21.28
N ASN A 51 10.61 -10.74 21.45
CA ASN A 51 11.35 -10.66 22.71
C ASN A 51 10.47 -10.02 23.81
N TRP A 52 9.85 -8.86 23.49
CA TRP A 52 8.93 -8.22 24.42
C TRP A 52 7.77 -9.13 24.86
N TYR A 53 7.16 -9.85 23.92
CA TYR A 53 6.09 -10.79 24.23
C TYR A 53 6.58 -11.93 25.13
N ARG A 54 7.75 -12.49 24.84
CA ARG A 54 8.37 -13.56 25.65
C ARG A 54 8.63 -13.12 27.08
N ASP A 55 9.14 -11.91 27.25
CA ASP A 55 9.51 -11.39 28.58
C ASP A 55 8.29 -11.11 29.46
N HIS A 56 7.14 -10.77 28.86
CA HIS A 56 5.92 -10.45 29.61
C HIS A 56 4.95 -11.64 29.79
N PHE A 57 4.90 -12.56 28.84
CA PHE A 57 3.91 -13.64 28.83
C PHE A 57 4.53 -15.04 28.94
N GLY A 58 5.84 -15.16 29.00
CA GLY A 58 6.58 -16.41 29.12
C GLY A 58 6.58 -17.28 27.85
N PHE A 59 7.34 -18.39 27.90
CA PHE A 59 7.40 -19.38 26.84
C PHE A 59 6.24 -20.38 26.92
N THR A 60 5.50 -20.55 25.82
CA THR A 60 4.60 -21.69 25.62
C THR A 60 5.21 -22.62 24.58
N SER A 61 5.99 -23.60 25.03
CA SER A 61 6.99 -24.33 24.23
C SER A 61 6.46 -25.21 23.07
N HIS A 62 5.18 -25.58 23.03
CA HIS A 62 4.67 -26.51 22.02
C HIS A 62 3.80 -25.89 20.90
N ARG A 63 3.34 -24.64 21.05
CA ARG A 63 2.52 -23.95 20.05
C ARG A 63 3.28 -22.98 19.15
N ASP A 64 4.58 -22.80 19.39
CA ASP A 64 5.36 -21.76 18.71
C ASP A 64 5.85 -22.14 17.29
N ILE A 65 5.90 -23.44 16.95
CA ILE A 65 6.36 -23.90 15.63
C ILE A 65 5.41 -23.40 14.52
N GLY A 66 4.09 -23.57 14.72
CA GLY A 66 3.09 -23.09 13.75
C GLY A 66 3.09 -21.57 13.60
N LEU A 67 3.36 -20.85 14.69
CA LEU A 67 3.49 -19.41 14.68
C LEU A 67 4.72 -18.94 13.89
N GLY A 68 5.88 -19.60 14.07
CA GLY A 68 7.10 -19.28 13.32
C GLY A 68 6.91 -19.44 11.82
N ILE A 69 6.21 -20.49 11.40
CA ILE A 69 5.87 -20.72 9.99
C ILE A 69 4.92 -19.62 9.47
N ALA A 70 3.87 -19.30 10.20
CA ALA A 70 2.93 -18.24 9.81
C ALA A 70 3.63 -16.88 9.72
N GLN A 71 4.52 -16.56 10.65
CA GLN A 71 5.32 -15.34 10.65
C GLN A 71 6.26 -15.28 9.45
N PHE A 72 6.89 -16.39 9.07
CA PHE A 72 7.75 -16.48 7.90
C PHE A 72 6.96 -16.16 6.62
N TYR A 73 5.78 -16.77 6.42
CA TYR A 73 4.94 -16.49 5.27
C TYR A 73 4.44 -15.04 5.26
N LEU A 74 4.00 -14.51 6.39
CA LEU A 74 3.57 -13.12 6.51
C LEU A 74 4.68 -12.13 6.14
N PHE A 75 5.91 -12.40 6.61
CA PHE A 75 7.06 -11.57 6.26
C PHE A 75 7.29 -11.55 4.75
N TRP A 76 7.30 -12.71 4.09
CA TRP A 76 7.52 -12.79 2.65
C TRP A 76 6.38 -12.16 1.85
N MET A 77 5.13 -12.39 2.25
CA MET A 77 3.97 -11.74 1.61
C MET A 77 4.06 -10.22 1.73
N PHE A 78 4.43 -9.72 2.91
CA PHE A 78 4.57 -8.29 3.14
C PHE A 78 5.75 -7.71 2.35
N LEU A 79 6.89 -8.41 2.31
CA LEU A 79 8.08 -8.01 1.53
C LEU A 79 7.77 -7.94 0.03
N CYS A 80 7.03 -8.90 -0.52
CA CYS A 80 6.61 -8.88 -1.92
C CYS A 80 5.55 -7.82 -2.21
N ALA A 81 4.67 -7.51 -1.25
CA ALA A 81 3.64 -6.49 -1.42
C ALA A 81 4.23 -5.07 -1.51
N GLN A 82 5.32 -4.76 -0.77
CA GLN A 82 5.90 -3.41 -0.74
C GLN A 82 6.33 -2.88 -2.11
N PRO A 83 7.13 -3.59 -2.94
CA PRO A 83 7.50 -3.11 -4.27
C PRO A 83 6.29 -3.00 -5.21
N LEU A 84 5.30 -3.91 -5.09
CA LEU A 84 4.05 -3.80 -5.86
C LEU A 84 3.31 -2.51 -5.52
N ILE A 85 3.15 -2.19 -4.23
CA ILE A 85 2.51 -0.96 -3.76
C ILE A 85 3.28 0.28 -4.26
N ALA A 86 4.62 0.24 -4.27
CA ALA A 86 5.45 1.34 -4.75
C ALA A 86 5.23 1.64 -6.23
N VAL A 87 5.09 0.61 -7.06
CA VAL A 87 4.95 0.74 -8.53
C VAL A 87 3.55 1.18 -8.93
N LEU A 88 2.51 0.77 -8.21
CA LEU A 88 1.12 1.09 -8.51
C LEU A 88 0.82 2.59 -8.29
N ARG A 89 0.03 3.18 -9.18
CA ARG A 89 -0.40 4.58 -9.09
C ARG A 89 -1.74 4.75 -8.37
N PRO A 90 -2.79 3.98 -8.70
CA PRO A 90 -4.10 4.17 -8.09
C PRO A 90 -4.09 3.73 -6.62
N LEU A 91 -4.62 4.60 -5.75
CA LEU A 91 -4.69 4.34 -4.30
C LEU A 91 -5.48 3.06 -3.99
N SER A 92 -6.58 2.82 -4.71
CA SER A 92 -7.38 1.61 -4.56
C SER A 92 -6.58 0.34 -4.78
N ALA A 93 -5.74 0.28 -5.84
CA ALA A 93 -4.90 -0.87 -6.10
C ALA A 93 -3.82 -1.06 -5.02
N LYS A 94 -3.24 0.01 -4.49
CA LYS A 94 -2.29 -0.04 -3.36
C LYS A 94 -2.94 -0.65 -2.12
N LEU A 95 -4.14 -0.18 -1.78
CA LEU A 95 -4.89 -0.69 -0.63
C LEU A 95 -5.32 -2.14 -0.83
N SER A 96 -5.72 -2.53 -2.04
CA SER A 96 -6.05 -3.93 -2.34
C SER A 96 -4.85 -4.86 -2.17
N VAL A 97 -3.67 -4.46 -2.64
CA VAL A 97 -2.43 -5.25 -2.46
C VAL A 97 -2.06 -5.34 -0.97
N LEU A 98 -2.22 -4.26 -0.20
CA LEU A 98 -1.95 -4.27 1.24
C LEU A 98 -2.97 -5.13 2.01
N ALA A 99 -4.21 -5.18 1.57
CA ALA A 99 -5.27 -5.96 2.21
C ALA A 99 -5.00 -7.47 2.18
N ILE A 100 -4.29 -7.98 1.18
CA ILE A 100 -3.99 -9.41 1.03
C ILE A 100 -3.19 -9.96 2.23
N PRO A 101 -1.99 -9.44 2.58
CA PRO A 101 -1.25 -9.93 3.73
C PRO A 101 -1.96 -9.68 5.05
N LEU A 102 -2.73 -8.58 5.19
CA LEU A 102 -3.51 -8.31 6.39
C LEU A 102 -4.67 -9.30 6.56
N ALA A 103 -5.39 -9.63 5.48
CA ALA A 103 -6.44 -10.64 5.50
C ALA A 103 -5.88 -12.03 5.84
N PHE A 104 -4.74 -12.39 5.26
CA PHE A 104 -4.06 -13.65 5.57
C PHE A 104 -3.62 -13.70 7.04
N ALA A 105 -3.06 -12.62 7.58
CA ALA A 105 -2.69 -12.53 9.00
C ALA A 105 -3.91 -12.70 9.90
N THR A 106 -5.01 -12.02 9.57
CA THR A 106 -6.26 -12.11 10.33
C THR A 106 -6.79 -13.55 10.30
N TRP A 107 -6.85 -14.18 9.14
CA TRP A 107 -7.30 -15.55 8.99
C TRP A 107 -6.47 -16.54 9.81
N THR A 108 -5.14 -16.44 9.76
CA THR A 108 -4.24 -17.40 10.40
C THR A 108 -4.11 -17.22 11.92
N LEU A 109 -4.17 -15.98 12.41
CA LEU A 109 -3.86 -15.67 13.82
C LEU A 109 -5.09 -15.39 14.68
N MET A 110 -6.24 -15.07 14.10
CA MET A 110 -7.43 -14.62 14.84
C MET A 110 -7.90 -15.64 15.88
N HIS A 111 -7.90 -16.94 15.55
CA HIS A 111 -8.43 -17.98 16.41
C HIS A 111 -7.51 -18.35 17.58
N ASN A 112 -6.20 -18.22 17.41
CA ASN A 112 -5.24 -18.78 18.36
C ASN A 112 -4.47 -17.71 19.15
N HIS A 113 -4.27 -16.52 18.59
CA HIS A 113 -3.35 -15.53 19.15
C HIS A 113 -3.79 -14.08 18.86
N PRO A 114 -4.89 -13.58 19.47
CA PRO A 114 -5.44 -12.25 19.13
C PRO A 114 -4.47 -11.08 19.42
N LEU A 115 -3.66 -11.16 20.49
CA LEU A 115 -2.66 -10.12 20.79
C LEU A 115 -1.52 -10.11 19.76
N ARG A 116 -1.08 -11.29 19.31
CA ARG A 116 -0.06 -11.41 18.26
C ARG A 116 -0.61 -10.93 16.91
N LEU A 117 -1.89 -11.22 16.62
CA LEU A 117 -2.58 -10.68 15.44
C LEU A 117 -2.52 -9.15 15.45
N LEU A 118 -2.87 -8.51 16.55
CA LEU A 118 -2.82 -7.05 16.65
C LEU A 118 -1.43 -6.50 16.32
N TYR A 119 -0.38 -7.10 16.85
CA TYR A 119 0.99 -6.70 16.59
C TYR A 119 1.40 -6.89 15.12
N PHE A 120 1.07 -8.05 14.53
CA PHE A 120 1.46 -8.38 13.15
C PHE A 120 0.59 -7.71 12.07
N THR A 121 -0.58 -7.16 12.42
CA THR A 121 -1.44 -6.46 11.46
C THR A 121 -1.37 -4.95 11.62
N VAL A 122 -1.48 -4.44 12.84
CA VAL A 122 -1.53 -2.99 13.09
C VAL A 122 -0.18 -2.33 12.82
N GLY A 123 0.91 -2.89 13.33
CA GLY A 123 2.25 -2.32 13.14
C GLY A 123 2.62 -2.18 11.65
N PRO A 124 2.73 -3.27 10.90
CA PRO A 124 3.08 -3.20 9.48
C PRO A 124 2.01 -2.52 8.63
N GLY A 125 0.72 -2.65 8.99
CA GLY A 125 -0.37 -1.95 8.32
C GLY A 125 -0.23 -0.43 8.42
N LEU A 126 0.02 0.11 9.61
CA LEU A 126 0.24 1.53 9.83
C LEU A 126 1.50 2.04 9.13
N LEU A 127 2.60 1.29 9.18
CA LEU A 127 3.83 1.65 8.46
C LEU A 127 3.62 1.72 6.95
N ALA A 128 2.91 0.75 6.37
CA ALA A 128 2.61 0.73 4.95
C ALA A 128 1.65 1.86 4.56
N LEU A 129 0.62 2.15 5.36
CA LEU A 129 -0.29 3.27 5.13
C LEU A 129 0.44 4.62 5.20
N ALA A 130 1.34 4.80 6.17
CA ALA A 130 2.18 5.99 6.26
C ALA A 130 3.06 6.15 5.00
N ALA A 131 3.70 5.08 4.53
CA ALA A 131 4.49 5.10 3.30
C ALA A 131 3.65 5.44 2.06
N ILE A 132 2.43 4.89 1.95
CA ILE A 132 1.49 5.22 0.88
C ILE A 132 1.12 6.71 0.95
N ALA A 133 0.79 7.23 2.12
CA ALA A 133 0.42 8.63 2.31
C ALA A 133 1.58 9.58 1.96
N ILE A 134 2.79 9.31 2.46
CA ILE A 134 3.99 10.12 2.19
C ILE A 134 4.34 10.07 0.69
N SER A 135 4.30 8.90 0.07
CA SER A 135 4.59 8.77 -1.36
C SER A 135 3.57 9.48 -2.24
N ALA A 136 2.28 9.44 -1.86
CA ALA A 136 1.22 10.15 -2.55
C ALA A 136 1.35 11.67 -2.39
N TRP A 137 1.63 12.15 -1.17
CA TRP A 137 1.86 13.56 -0.88
C TRP A 137 3.05 14.11 -1.66
N HIS A 138 4.18 13.39 -1.68
CA HIS A 138 5.35 13.78 -2.45
C HIS A 138 5.07 13.85 -3.95
N ALA A 139 4.33 12.87 -4.49
CA ALA A 139 3.94 12.85 -5.90
C ALA A 139 2.97 14.00 -6.28
N SER A 140 2.16 14.49 -5.34
CA SER A 140 1.24 15.61 -5.57
C SER A 140 1.98 16.95 -5.57
N HIS A 141 2.95 17.15 -4.65
CA HIS A 141 3.71 18.40 -4.55
C HIS A 141 4.70 18.62 -5.69
N ASN A 142 5.22 17.55 -6.27
CA ASN A 142 6.16 17.63 -7.39
C ASN A 142 5.50 17.68 -8.78
N ARG A 143 4.18 17.78 -8.85
CA ARG A 143 3.51 18.17 -10.09
C ARG A 143 3.65 19.69 -10.21
N LEU A 144 4.75 20.16 -10.82
CA LEU A 144 4.86 21.55 -11.29
C LEU A 144 3.61 21.88 -12.11
N PRO A 145 3.05 23.09 -11.94
CA PRO A 145 1.99 23.56 -12.82
C PRO A 145 2.56 23.44 -14.25
N ALA A 146 1.80 22.76 -15.12
CA ALA A 146 2.09 22.81 -16.54
C ALA A 146 2.19 24.29 -16.88
N THR A 147 3.37 24.75 -17.29
CA THR A 147 3.55 26.07 -17.86
C THR A 147 2.53 26.17 -18.98
N THR A 148 1.47 26.94 -18.75
CA THR A 148 0.64 27.46 -19.83
C THR A 148 1.56 28.41 -20.60
N ASP A 149 2.40 27.87 -21.46
CA ASP A 149 2.95 28.62 -22.57
C ASP A 149 1.73 28.95 -23.42
N THR A 150 1.05 30.04 -23.02
CA THR A 150 0.26 30.84 -23.92
C THR A 150 1.22 31.33 -24.99
N ALA A 151 1.24 30.62 -26.09
CA ALA A 151 1.72 31.18 -27.35
C ALA A 151 0.76 32.32 -27.71
N ASP A 152 1.04 33.50 -27.14
CA ASP A 152 0.62 34.77 -27.68
C ASP A 152 1.72 35.18 -28.69
N ALA A 153 1.49 34.88 -29.96
CA ALA A 153 2.10 35.52 -31.10
C ALA A 153 1.14 35.44 -32.30
#